data_7803093a8589bb32359303c6016b7a99
#
_entry.id   7803093a8589bb32359303c6016b7a99
#
_cell.length_a   1.000
_cell.length_b   1.000
_cell.length_c   1.000
_cell.angle_alpha   90.00
_cell.angle_beta   90.00
_cell.angle_gamma   90.00
#
_symmetry.space_group_name_H-M   'P 1'
#
loop_
_entity.id
_entity.type
_entity.pdbx_description
1 polymer ?
#
loop_
_entity_poly.entity_id
_entity_poly.type
_entity_poly.pdbx_seq_one_letter_code
_entity_poly.pdbx_strand_id
1 'polypeptide(L)'
;MGEPEDKGYTVKDRRYLHLSEAEKDKIRAEEAAKEAAKEAAAEDAFQEASQKAAAEVAEAAQETPLPEITFSSFVFSLSSSALVSLGAIPDPNTGKMEKNLPMAKQTIDLLAILRDKTRNNLTQEEEILFDHLLYDLRMVYVKEVG
;
A
#
# COMPACT_ATOMS: atom_id res chain seq x y z
N MET A 1 -6.64 -14.10 39.97
CA MET A 1 -7.95 -13.81 39.39
C MET A 1 -7.78 -12.66 38.43
N GLY A 2 -7.67 -12.95 37.15
CA GLY A 2 -7.62 -11.93 36.12
C GLY A 2 -9.03 -11.49 35.80
N GLU A 3 -9.30 -10.20 35.96
CA GLU A 3 -10.51 -9.59 35.44
C GLU A 3 -10.47 -9.74 33.89
N PRO A 4 -11.59 -10.11 33.28
CA PRO A 4 -11.66 -10.10 31.82
C PRO A 4 -11.53 -8.65 31.36
N GLU A 5 -10.50 -8.38 30.57
CA GLU A 5 -10.37 -7.10 29.86
C GLU A 5 -11.66 -6.84 29.08
N ASP A 6 -12.40 -5.87 29.53
CA ASP A 6 -13.57 -5.32 28.85
C ASP A 6 -13.07 -4.74 27.50
N LYS A 7 -13.12 -5.56 26.46
CA LYS A 7 -12.93 -5.10 25.09
C LYS A 7 -14.09 -4.17 24.79
N GLY A 8 -13.84 -2.88 24.93
CA GLY A 8 -14.80 -1.81 24.80
C GLY A 8 -15.68 -1.97 23.57
N TYR A 9 -16.86 -2.45 23.79
CA TYR A 9 -17.93 -2.41 22.81
C TYR A 9 -18.33 -0.95 22.60
N THR A 10 -18.19 -0.49 21.38
CA THR A 10 -18.69 0.83 21.02
C THR A 10 -20.22 0.88 21.15
N VAL A 11 -20.79 2.04 21.41
CA VAL A 11 -22.24 2.26 21.59
C VAL A 11 -23.08 1.74 20.40
N LYS A 12 -22.46 1.53 19.24
CA LYS A 12 -23.06 0.88 18.07
C LYS A 12 -23.45 -0.59 18.32
N ASP A 13 -22.70 -1.32 19.12
CA ASP A 13 -22.93 -2.74 19.35
C ASP A 13 -24.18 -3.03 20.18
N ARG A 14 -24.58 -2.13 21.06
CA ARG A 14 -25.82 -2.30 21.85
C ARG A 14 -27.08 -2.19 21.00
N ARG A 15 -27.09 -1.40 19.96
CA ARG A 15 -28.21 -1.33 19.02
C ARG A 15 -28.36 -2.59 18.17
N TYR A 16 -27.24 -3.24 17.89
CA TYR A 16 -27.18 -4.45 17.10
C TYR A 16 -27.88 -5.65 17.76
N LEU A 17 -27.88 -5.71 19.08
CA LEU A 17 -28.49 -6.80 19.85
C LEU A 17 -30.03 -6.85 19.81
N HIS A 18 -30.68 -5.73 19.46
CA HIS A 18 -32.14 -5.61 19.43
C HIS A 18 -32.71 -5.58 18.00
N LEU A 19 -31.88 -5.78 16.98
CA LEU A 19 -32.29 -5.76 15.58
C LEU A 19 -32.72 -7.17 15.14
N SER A 20 -33.73 -7.23 14.26
CA SER A 20 -34.07 -8.47 13.58
C SER A 20 -32.95 -8.92 12.65
N GLU A 21 -32.90 -10.22 12.31
CA GLU A 21 -31.90 -10.75 11.38
C GLU A 21 -31.89 -10.01 10.03
N ALA A 22 -33.06 -9.63 9.51
CA ALA A 22 -33.20 -8.86 8.28
C ALA A 22 -32.57 -7.45 8.37
N GLU A 23 -32.67 -6.81 9.53
CA GLU A 23 -32.06 -5.51 9.78
C GLU A 23 -30.54 -5.61 9.94
N LYS A 24 -30.06 -6.66 10.57
CA LYS A 24 -28.62 -6.96 10.68
C LYS A 24 -28.00 -7.22 9.31
N ASP A 25 -28.69 -7.96 8.44
CA ASP A 25 -28.23 -8.23 7.09
C ASP A 25 -28.16 -6.96 6.23
N LYS A 26 -29.13 -6.05 6.40
CA LYS A 26 -29.09 -4.73 5.73
C LYS A 26 -27.91 -3.89 6.18
N ILE A 27 -27.65 -3.83 7.49
CA ILE A 27 -26.51 -3.10 8.04
C ILE A 27 -25.20 -3.67 7.54
N ARG A 28 -25.05 -4.99 7.53
CA ARG A 28 -23.87 -5.66 6.97
C ARG A 28 -23.68 -5.35 5.48
N ALA A 29 -24.76 -5.35 4.71
CA ALA A 29 -24.72 -5.03 3.29
C ALA A 29 -24.34 -3.56 3.06
N GLU A 30 -24.85 -2.63 3.86
CA GLU A 30 -24.48 -1.21 3.79
C GLU A 30 -23.04 -0.94 4.22
N GLU A 31 -22.57 -1.60 5.28
CA GLU A 31 -21.20 -1.49 5.74
C GLU A 31 -20.23 -2.09 4.71
N ALA A 32 -20.54 -3.25 4.16
CA ALA A 32 -19.76 -3.87 3.10
C ALA A 32 -19.72 -3.02 1.83
N ALA A 33 -20.84 -2.39 1.45
CA ALA A 33 -20.89 -1.47 0.32
C ALA A 33 -20.07 -0.19 0.56
N LYS A 34 -20.09 0.35 1.77
CA LYS A 34 -19.27 1.51 2.16
C LYS A 34 -17.79 1.17 2.17
N GLU A 35 -17.43 0.00 2.67
CA GLU A 35 -16.05 -0.46 2.71
C GLU A 35 -15.52 -0.72 1.31
N ALA A 36 -16.30 -1.39 0.45
CA ALA A 36 -15.97 -1.59 -0.96
C ALA A 36 -15.83 -0.27 -1.74
N ALA A 37 -16.70 0.72 -1.50
CA ALA A 37 -16.59 2.04 -2.11
C ALA A 37 -15.34 2.81 -1.63
N LYS A 38 -14.99 2.69 -0.37
CA LYS A 38 -13.77 3.27 0.19
C LYS A 38 -12.52 2.62 -0.37
N GLU A 39 -12.54 1.31 -0.51
CA GLU A 39 -11.44 0.53 -1.09
C GLU A 39 -11.27 0.86 -2.57
N ALA A 40 -12.35 0.96 -3.35
CA ALA A 40 -12.32 1.37 -4.75
C ALA A 40 -11.78 2.81 -4.91
N ALA A 41 -12.20 3.75 -4.07
CA ALA A 41 -11.71 5.12 -4.10
C ALA A 41 -10.21 5.20 -3.73
N ALA A 42 -9.76 4.37 -2.80
CA ALA A 42 -8.34 4.28 -2.44
C ALA A 42 -7.51 3.66 -3.56
N GLU A 43 -8.05 2.66 -4.24
CA GLU A 43 -7.41 2.03 -5.41
C GLU A 43 -7.27 3.02 -6.58
N ASP A 44 -8.33 3.78 -6.90
CA ASP A 44 -8.29 4.82 -7.92
C ASP A 44 -7.24 5.90 -7.58
N ALA A 45 -7.22 6.38 -6.35
CA ALA A 45 -6.23 7.35 -5.89
C ALA A 45 -4.80 6.78 -5.95
N PHE A 46 -4.63 5.50 -5.61
CA PHE A 46 -3.36 4.81 -5.74
C PHE A 46 -2.91 4.71 -7.20
N GLN A 47 -3.82 4.32 -8.10
CA GLN A 47 -3.50 4.21 -9.53
C GLN A 47 -3.11 5.56 -10.14
N GLU A 48 -3.84 6.63 -9.82
CA GLU A 48 -3.49 7.98 -10.27
C GLU A 48 -2.12 8.43 -9.75
N ALA A 49 -1.86 8.25 -8.46
CA ALA A 49 -0.59 8.60 -7.85
C ALA A 49 0.56 7.76 -8.41
N SER A 50 0.33 6.47 -8.64
CA SER A 50 1.31 5.55 -9.22
C SER A 50 1.63 5.89 -10.67
N GLN A 51 0.60 6.20 -11.49
CA GLN A 51 0.79 6.61 -12.89
C GLN A 51 1.55 7.93 -12.98
N LYS A 52 1.24 8.89 -12.12
CA LYS A 52 1.94 10.18 -12.06
C LYS A 52 3.41 9.99 -11.69
N ALA A 53 3.68 9.22 -10.63
CA ALA A 53 5.04 8.91 -10.21
C ALA A 53 5.82 8.14 -11.30
N ALA A 54 5.18 7.19 -11.98
CA ALA A 54 5.78 6.44 -13.08
C ALA A 54 6.08 7.33 -14.29
N ALA A 55 5.18 8.27 -14.60
CA ALA A 55 5.39 9.24 -15.68
C ALA A 55 6.57 10.18 -15.37
N GLU A 56 6.66 10.68 -14.13
CA GLU A 56 7.79 11.51 -13.68
C GLU A 56 9.13 10.78 -13.81
N VAL A 57 9.16 9.50 -13.42
CA VAL A 57 10.38 8.66 -13.56
C VAL A 57 10.71 8.39 -15.03
N ALA A 58 9.70 8.15 -15.86
CA ALA A 58 9.92 7.91 -17.30
C ALA A 58 10.38 9.17 -18.03
N GLU A 59 9.84 10.33 -17.67
CA GLU A 59 10.27 11.63 -18.22
C GLU A 59 11.70 11.95 -17.79
N ALA A 60 12.06 11.62 -16.53
CA ALA A 60 13.42 11.73 -16.01
C ALA A 60 14.45 10.94 -16.83
N ALA A 61 14.05 9.86 -17.45
CA ALA A 61 14.94 9.01 -18.23
C ALA A 61 15.21 9.53 -19.66
N GLN A 62 14.46 10.53 -20.13
CA GLN A 62 14.48 10.95 -21.54
C GLN A 62 15.07 12.35 -21.79
N GLU A 63 15.24 13.21 -20.78
CA GLU A 63 15.66 14.60 -21.01
C GLU A 63 16.81 15.07 -20.09
N THR A 64 17.72 15.85 -20.65
CA THR A 64 18.66 16.71 -19.94
C THR A 64 18.18 18.16 -20.02
N PRO A 65 17.91 18.90 -18.93
CA PRO A 65 18.27 18.57 -17.54
C PRO A 65 17.32 17.56 -16.89
N LEU A 66 17.87 16.81 -15.90
CA LEU A 66 17.08 15.86 -15.13
C LEU A 66 15.91 16.58 -14.42
N PRO A 67 14.68 16.04 -14.48
CA PRO A 67 13.55 16.63 -13.80
C PRO A 67 13.73 16.60 -12.28
N GLU A 68 13.03 17.48 -11.61
CA GLU A 68 13.04 17.56 -10.16
C GLU A 68 12.52 16.26 -9.53
N ILE A 69 13.28 15.70 -8.59
CA ILE A 69 12.89 14.48 -7.88
C ILE A 69 11.81 14.81 -6.85
N THR A 70 10.67 14.17 -6.98
CA THR A 70 9.60 14.22 -5.97
C THR A 70 9.72 13.05 -4.99
N PHE A 71 9.12 13.17 -3.82
CA PHE A 71 9.06 12.08 -2.85
C PHE A 71 8.36 10.84 -3.43
N SER A 72 7.26 11.05 -4.15
CA SER A 72 6.52 9.98 -4.83
C SER A 72 7.37 9.22 -5.85
N SER A 73 8.12 9.93 -6.70
CA SER A 73 9.03 9.31 -7.69
C SER A 73 10.16 8.54 -7.02
N PHE A 74 10.68 9.05 -5.91
CA PHE A 74 11.70 8.36 -5.11
C PHE A 74 11.18 7.05 -4.51
N VAL A 75 10.03 7.08 -3.85
CA VAL A 75 9.40 5.88 -3.28
C VAL A 75 9.04 4.87 -4.36
N PHE A 76 8.53 5.33 -5.49
CA PHE A 76 8.23 4.49 -6.64
C PHE A 76 9.48 3.78 -7.20
N SER A 77 10.59 4.49 -7.30
CA SER A 77 11.88 3.91 -7.74
C SER A 77 12.36 2.80 -6.81
N LEU A 78 12.27 3.00 -5.49
CA LEU A 78 12.60 1.97 -4.50
C LEU A 78 11.66 0.76 -4.60
N SER A 79 10.38 0.99 -4.82
CA SER A 79 9.39 -0.07 -5.01
C SER A 79 9.67 -0.89 -6.27
N SER A 80 10.02 -0.23 -7.35
CA SER A 80 10.41 -0.89 -8.61
C SER A 80 11.64 -1.77 -8.41
N SER A 81 12.65 -1.28 -7.68
CA SER A 81 13.83 -2.06 -7.32
C SER A 81 13.49 -3.30 -6.49
N ALA A 82 12.55 -3.18 -5.56
CA ALA A 82 12.06 -4.32 -4.79
C ALA A 82 11.35 -5.34 -5.69
N LEU A 83 10.50 -4.90 -6.63
CA LEU A 83 9.80 -5.77 -7.57
C LEU A 83 10.77 -6.51 -8.51
N VAL A 84 11.83 -5.85 -8.96
CA VAL A 84 12.91 -6.51 -9.72
C VAL A 84 13.55 -7.59 -8.88
N SER A 85 13.89 -7.29 -7.63
CA SER A 85 14.51 -8.26 -6.71
C SER A 85 13.57 -9.41 -6.32
N LEU A 86 12.25 -9.20 -6.37
CA LEU A 86 11.24 -10.24 -6.20
C LEU A 86 11.09 -11.12 -7.46
N GLY A 87 11.65 -10.69 -8.58
CA GLY A 87 11.45 -11.35 -9.86
C GLY A 87 10.05 -11.13 -10.45
N ALA A 88 9.33 -10.11 -9.99
CA ALA A 88 8.01 -9.76 -10.49
C ALA A 88 8.06 -8.97 -11.80
N ILE A 89 9.13 -8.21 -12.00
CA ILE A 89 9.40 -7.44 -13.22
C ILE A 89 10.87 -7.68 -13.65
N PRO A 90 11.17 -7.59 -14.95
CA PRO A 90 12.54 -7.73 -15.43
C PRO A 90 13.40 -6.53 -15.01
N ASP A 91 14.68 -6.79 -14.78
CA ASP A 91 15.66 -5.73 -14.55
C ASP A 91 15.78 -4.85 -15.80
N PRO A 92 15.59 -3.54 -15.67
CA PRO A 92 15.64 -2.61 -16.81
C PRO A 92 17.02 -2.52 -17.48
N ASN A 93 18.09 -2.89 -16.77
CA ASN A 93 19.45 -2.86 -17.31
C ASN A 93 19.81 -4.13 -18.07
N THR A 94 19.37 -5.29 -17.59
CA THR A 94 19.73 -6.61 -18.16
C THR A 94 18.60 -7.26 -18.94
N GLY A 95 17.35 -6.81 -18.77
CA GLY A 95 16.16 -7.41 -19.33
C GLY A 95 15.82 -8.80 -18.77
N LYS A 96 16.54 -9.26 -17.75
CA LYS A 96 16.35 -10.58 -17.14
C LYS A 96 15.50 -10.52 -15.90
N MET A 97 14.77 -11.57 -15.65
CA MET A 97 14.04 -11.78 -14.39
C MET A 97 14.93 -12.58 -13.45
N GLU A 98 15.44 -11.90 -12.43
CA GLU A 98 16.31 -12.51 -11.42
C GLU A 98 15.67 -12.32 -10.03
N LYS A 99 15.53 -13.43 -9.29
CA LYS A 99 15.06 -13.39 -7.91
C LYS A 99 16.22 -13.24 -6.93
N ASN A 100 16.10 -12.25 -6.05
CA ASN A 100 16.98 -12.08 -4.90
C ASN A 100 16.13 -11.72 -3.68
N LEU A 101 15.55 -12.72 -3.04
CA LEU A 101 14.64 -12.56 -1.92
C LEU A 101 15.26 -11.84 -0.71
N PRO A 102 16.53 -12.09 -0.33
CA PRO A 102 17.19 -11.31 0.71
C PRO A 102 17.28 -9.81 0.39
N MET A 103 17.61 -9.45 -0.84
CA MET A 103 17.66 -8.07 -1.30
C MET A 103 16.26 -7.43 -1.33
N ALA A 104 15.27 -8.18 -1.80
CA ALA A 104 13.87 -7.75 -1.80
C ALA A 104 13.39 -7.45 -0.38
N LYS A 105 13.64 -8.36 0.56
CA LYS A 105 13.30 -8.15 1.97
C LYS A 105 13.98 -6.91 2.54
N GLN A 106 15.25 -6.72 2.27
CA GLN A 106 16.00 -5.57 2.75
C GLN A 106 15.42 -4.26 2.20
N THR A 107 15.03 -4.22 0.94
CA THR A 107 14.40 -3.04 0.33
C THR A 107 13.02 -2.77 0.93
N ILE A 108 12.22 -3.80 1.19
CA ILE A 108 10.92 -3.67 1.86
C ILE A 108 11.09 -3.15 3.30
N ASP A 109 12.05 -3.67 4.03
CA ASP A 109 12.36 -3.23 5.39
C ASP A 109 12.85 -1.76 5.39
N LEU A 110 13.65 -1.37 4.40
CA LEU A 110 14.08 0.01 4.21
C LEU A 110 12.89 0.94 3.96
N LEU A 111 11.96 0.55 3.11
CA LEU A 111 10.72 1.29 2.86
C LEU A 111 9.88 1.42 4.14
N ALA A 112 9.77 0.37 4.94
CA ALA A 112 9.06 0.41 6.22
C ALA A 112 9.69 1.40 7.21
N ILE A 113 11.02 1.41 7.30
CA ILE A 113 11.75 2.39 8.11
C ILE A 113 11.51 3.81 7.61
N LEU A 114 11.56 4.01 6.30
CA LEU A 114 11.30 5.31 5.68
C LEU A 114 9.87 5.79 5.96
N ARG A 115 8.89 4.90 5.89
CA ARG A 115 7.50 5.21 6.22
C ARG A 115 7.34 5.69 7.67
N ASP A 116 7.99 5.03 8.61
CA ASP A 116 8.01 5.44 10.02
C ASP A 116 8.69 6.80 10.22
N LYS A 117 9.81 7.02 9.56
CA LYS A 117 10.59 8.27 9.68
C LYS A 117 9.89 9.48 9.06
N THR A 118 8.99 9.26 8.11
CA THR A 118 8.21 10.32 7.44
C THR A 118 6.80 10.49 8.00
N ARG A 119 6.49 9.85 9.12
CA ARG A 119 5.18 9.95 9.79
C ARG A 119 4.80 11.42 10.06
N ASN A 120 3.57 11.79 9.70
CA ASN A 120 3.03 13.16 9.79
C ASN A 120 3.75 14.21 8.93
N ASN A 121 4.59 13.79 7.98
CA ASN A 121 5.34 14.68 7.08
C ASN A 121 5.04 14.43 5.61
N LEU A 122 4.04 13.63 5.31
CA LEU A 122 3.59 13.32 3.95
C LEU A 122 2.27 14.00 3.63
N THR A 123 2.06 14.30 2.34
CA THR A 123 0.74 14.64 1.86
C THR A 123 -0.17 13.41 1.91
N GLN A 124 -1.48 13.62 1.84
CA GLN A 124 -2.44 12.51 1.82
C GLN A 124 -2.20 11.56 0.62
N GLU A 125 -1.88 12.10 -0.54
CA GLU A 125 -1.56 11.32 -1.74
C GLU A 125 -0.29 10.49 -1.55
N GLU A 126 0.75 11.06 -0.96
CA GLU A 126 2.00 10.37 -0.66
C GLU A 126 1.80 9.25 0.37
N GLU A 127 0.98 9.46 1.39
CA GLU A 127 0.62 8.42 2.37
C GLU A 127 -0.09 7.24 1.72
N ILE A 128 -1.11 7.52 0.91
CA ILE A 128 -1.88 6.49 0.19
C ILE A 128 -0.95 5.68 -0.73
N LEU A 129 -0.16 6.36 -1.54
CA LEU A 129 0.81 5.71 -2.43
C LEU A 129 1.76 4.81 -1.65
N PHE A 130 2.34 5.33 -0.58
CA PHE A 130 3.35 4.63 0.20
C PHE A 130 2.79 3.39 0.91
N ASP A 131 1.64 3.52 1.55
CA ASP A 131 1.00 2.42 2.27
C ASP A 131 0.56 1.30 1.32
N HIS A 132 0.04 1.63 0.13
CA HIS A 132 -0.30 0.67 -0.90
C HIS A 132 0.93 -0.06 -1.46
N LEU A 133 1.98 0.68 -1.80
CA LEU A 133 3.23 0.09 -2.29
C LEU A 133 3.85 -0.88 -1.28
N LEU A 134 3.89 -0.50 -0.01
CA LEU A 134 4.37 -1.39 1.06
C LEU A 134 3.52 -2.65 1.21
N TYR A 135 2.21 -2.49 1.18
CA TYR A 135 1.28 -3.62 1.26
C TYR A 135 1.48 -4.58 0.10
N ASP A 136 1.49 -4.09 -1.13
CA ASP A 136 1.66 -4.91 -2.33
C ASP A 136 3.01 -5.63 -2.35
N LEU A 137 4.08 -4.94 -2.02
CA LEU A 137 5.41 -5.54 -1.93
C LEU A 137 5.48 -6.65 -0.88
N ARG A 138 4.88 -6.47 0.28
CA ARG A 138 4.79 -7.49 1.32
C ARG A 138 3.98 -8.70 0.86
N MET A 139 2.87 -8.46 0.17
CA MET A 139 2.04 -9.55 -0.37
C MET A 139 2.78 -10.37 -1.43
N VAL A 140 3.47 -9.70 -2.35
CA VAL A 140 4.30 -10.37 -3.36
C VAL A 140 5.44 -11.14 -2.69
N TYR A 141 6.12 -10.54 -1.71
CA TYR A 141 7.18 -11.21 -0.96
C TYR A 141 6.71 -12.49 -0.27
N VAL A 142 5.60 -12.42 0.46
CA VAL A 142 5.02 -13.59 1.16
C VAL A 142 4.66 -14.68 0.16
N LYS A 143 4.10 -14.32 -0.99
CA LYS A 143 3.77 -15.27 -2.05
C LYS A 143 5.00 -15.94 -2.65
N GLU A 144 6.10 -15.22 -2.79
CA GLU A 144 7.35 -15.75 -3.36
C GLU A 144 8.16 -16.60 -2.37
N VAL A 145 8.04 -16.31 -1.08
CA VAL A 145 8.70 -17.11 0.00
C VAL A 145 7.91 -18.37 0.33
N GLY A 146 6.62 -18.28 0.22
CA GLY A 146 5.63 -19.24 0.64
C GLY A 146 5.48 -20.47 0.19
#